data_16fb40859937f7791320b43310fb95ea
#
_entry.id   16fb40859937f7791320b43310fb95ea
#
_cell.length_a   1.000
_cell.length_b   1.000
_cell.length_c   1.000
_cell.angle_alpha   90.00
_cell.angle_beta   90.00
_cell.angle_gamma   90.00
#
_symmetry.space_group_name_H-M   'P 1'
#
loop_
_entity.id
_entity.type
_entity.pdbx_description
1 polymer ?
#
loop_
_entity_poly.entity_id
_entity_poly.type
_entity_poly.pdbx_seq_one_letter_code
_entity_poly.pdbx_strand_id
1 'polypeptide(L)'
;YLRMATPVYNISATVLIKDDKKGGNTGSMVGLEELGISGLISSSQNIDNELEVLRSKTLVIVFFNLFILYLLYIVEDGFPSKNMYKTSPVLVSLTPQEAEKLTDPMVVEMALYGEGGLEVNVTVGDKEYQKHFEKLPAVFPMDEGTLAFFQSPDSLSLKKDTMEASSNIRHITAKIKSPMKVALAYCENLKIEP
;
A
#
# COMPACT_ATOMS: atom_id res chain seq x y z
N TYR A 1 -29.47 4.67 4.01
CA TYR A 1 -28.39 4.65 5.03
C TYR A 1 -27.31 3.61 4.65
N LEU A 2 -27.67 2.39 4.30
CA LEU A 2 -26.72 1.31 3.95
C LEU A 2 -25.88 1.56 2.67
N ARG A 3 -26.33 2.46 1.81
CA ARG A 3 -25.63 2.78 0.53
C ARG A 3 -24.48 3.79 0.69
N MET A 4 -24.37 4.44 1.85
CA MET A 4 -23.37 5.47 2.17
C MET A 4 -22.30 5.00 3.16
N ALA A 5 -22.47 3.82 3.77
CA ALA A 5 -21.52 3.31 4.74
C ALA A 5 -20.35 2.60 4.02
N THR A 6 -19.12 2.97 4.36
CA THR A 6 -17.93 2.25 3.92
C THR A 6 -17.98 0.84 4.53
N PRO A 7 -17.88 -0.24 3.73
CA PRO A 7 -17.91 -1.59 4.26
C PRO A 7 -16.68 -1.82 5.15
N VAL A 8 -16.89 -2.32 6.35
CA VAL A 8 -15.84 -2.76 7.28
C VAL A 8 -15.81 -4.29 7.26
N TYR A 9 -14.64 -4.85 6.99
CA TYR A 9 -14.45 -6.29 6.91
C TYR A 9 -13.71 -6.80 8.14
N ASN A 10 -14.19 -7.89 8.71
CA ASN A 10 -13.45 -8.68 9.69
C ASN A 10 -12.87 -9.89 8.97
N ILE A 11 -11.56 -10.06 9.01
CA ILE A 11 -10.84 -11.14 8.35
C ILE A 11 -10.15 -11.96 9.43
N SER A 12 -10.33 -13.27 9.39
CA SER A 12 -9.65 -14.23 10.25
C SER A 12 -8.84 -15.21 9.40
N ALA A 13 -7.70 -15.63 9.92
CA ALA A 13 -6.87 -16.67 9.33
C ALA A 13 -6.39 -17.61 10.43
N THR A 14 -6.28 -18.90 10.13
CA THR A 14 -5.70 -19.90 11.03
C THR A 14 -4.36 -20.33 10.48
N VAL A 15 -3.33 -20.25 11.31
CA VAL A 15 -1.97 -20.69 10.98
C VAL A 15 -1.66 -21.95 11.79
N LEU A 16 -1.30 -23.04 11.11
CA LEU A 16 -0.81 -24.26 11.77
C LEU A 16 0.70 -24.11 12.02
N ILE A 17 1.08 -24.06 13.28
CA ILE A 17 2.48 -24.10 13.70
C ILE A 17 2.86 -25.56 13.88
N LYS A 18 3.82 -26.03 13.08
CA LYS A 18 4.30 -27.40 13.16
C LYS A 18 5.48 -27.45 14.13
N ASP A 19 5.30 -28.18 15.20
CA ASP A 19 6.37 -28.47 16.17
C ASP A 19 7.34 -29.52 15.58
N ASP A 20 8.38 -29.07 14.90
CA ASP A 20 9.41 -29.95 14.33
C ASP A 20 10.36 -30.45 15.41
N LYS A 21 9.91 -31.42 16.21
CA LYS A 21 10.73 -32.15 17.19
C LYS A 21 11.81 -33.04 16.58
N LYS A 22 12.06 -33.00 15.26
CA LYS A 22 13.08 -33.86 14.65
C LYS A 22 13.73 -33.25 13.40
N GLY A 23 14.99 -32.86 13.55
CA GLY A 23 16.01 -33.03 12.52
C GLY A 23 15.87 -32.34 11.19
N GLY A 24 16.55 -31.24 11.03
CA GLY A 24 17.29 -30.94 9.82
C GLY A 24 16.53 -30.94 8.51
N ASN A 25 15.96 -29.81 8.14
CA ASN A 25 16.05 -29.38 6.74
C ASN A 25 15.93 -27.84 6.64
N THR A 26 17.05 -27.20 6.38
CA THR A 26 17.27 -25.74 6.32
C THR A 26 16.72 -25.09 5.04
N GLY A 27 15.92 -25.78 4.27
CA GLY A 27 15.58 -25.38 2.88
C GLY A 27 14.54 -24.27 2.73
N SER A 28 13.70 -24.00 3.75
CA SER A 28 12.65 -22.97 3.60
C SER A 28 12.91 -21.68 4.41
N MET A 29 14.03 -21.58 5.10
CA MET A 29 14.42 -20.42 5.91
C MET A 29 15.21 -19.34 5.18
N VAL A 30 15.72 -19.63 3.98
CA VAL A 30 16.62 -18.72 3.24
C VAL A 30 15.98 -17.36 2.93
N GLY A 31 14.67 -17.30 2.74
CA GLY A 31 13.96 -16.04 2.50
C GLY A 31 13.74 -15.17 3.73
N LEU A 32 13.77 -15.74 4.94
CA LEU A 32 13.58 -15.01 6.20
C LEU A 32 14.90 -14.51 6.80
N GLU A 33 16.02 -15.13 6.44
CA GLU A 33 17.36 -14.67 6.78
C GLU A 33 17.68 -13.31 6.15
N GLU A 34 17.26 -13.12 4.91
CA GLU A 34 17.46 -11.88 4.15
C GLU A 34 16.64 -10.71 4.73
N LEU A 35 15.59 -10.99 5.49
CA LEU A 35 14.77 -10.01 6.21
C LEU A 35 15.31 -9.66 7.62
N GLY A 36 16.45 -10.23 8.04
CA GLY A 36 17.07 -9.95 9.34
C GLY A 36 16.31 -10.55 10.55
N ILE A 37 15.34 -11.45 10.30
CA ILE A 37 14.47 -12.04 11.33
C ILE A 37 15.01 -13.39 11.82
N SER A 38 16.08 -13.91 11.23
CA SER A 38 16.66 -15.23 11.52
C SER A 38 17.02 -15.42 13.01
N GLY A 39 17.47 -14.36 13.66
CA GLY A 39 17.83 -14.41 15.09
C GLY A 39 16.64 -14.60 16.04
N LEU A 40 15.42 -14.24 15.61
CA LEU A 40 14.20 -14.38 16.40
C LEU A 40 13.57 -15.77 16.23
N ILE A 41 13.81 -16.42 15.10
CA ILE A 41 13.17 -17.70 14.73
C ILE A 41 14.02 -18.90 15.16
N SER A 42 15.35 -18.75 15.29
CA SER A 42 16.27 -19.87 15.54
C SER A 42 16.25 -20.43 16.97
N SER A 43 15.55 -19.80 17.92
CA SER A 43 15.56 -20.22 19.33
C SER A 43 14.24 -20.77 19.88
N SER A 44 13.14 -20.84 19.08
CA SER A 44 11.84 -21.11 19.65
C SER A 44 11.27 -22.46 19.30
N GLN A 45 11.33 -23.36 20.26
CA GLN A 45 10.52 -24.59 20.29
C GLN A 45 9.21 -24.39 21.05
N ASN A 46 8.80 -23.12 21.30
CA ASN A 46 7.62 -22.83 22.10
C ASN A 46 6.63 -21.98 21.30
N ILE A 47 5.40 -22.40 21.24
CA ILE A 47 4.28 -21.72 20.55
C ILE A 47 4.15 -20.26 20.98
N ASP A 48 4.42 -19.96 22.26
CA ASP A 48 4.37 -18.61 22.81
C ASP A 48 5.37 -17.67 22.14
N ASN A 49 6.58 -18.14 21.81
CA ASN A 49 7.60 -17.34 21.12
C ASN A 49 7.17 -17.08 19.66
N GLU A 50 6.55 -18.04 18.98
CA GLU A 50 6.06 -17.86 17.62
C GLU A 50 4.88 -16.88 17.56
N LEU A 51 4.01 -16.92 18.58
CA LEU A 51 2.93 -15.93 18.74
C LEU A 51 3.50 -14.53 18.97
N GLU A 52 4.59 -14.41 19.72
CA GLU A 52 5.25 -13.12 19.95
C GLU A 52 5.90 -12.59 18.68
N VAL A 53 6.50 -13.46 17.86
CA VAL A 53 7.01 -13.08 16.52
C VAL A 53 5.90 -12.58 15.62
N LEU A 54 4.74 -13.26 15.58
CA LEU A 54 3.58 -12.83 14.78
C LEU A 54 3.01 -11.49 15.27
N ARG A 55 3.09 -11.20 16.57
CA ARG A 55 2.73 -9.90 17.17
C ARG A 55 3.78 -8.83 16.99
N SER A 56 4.95 -9.18 16.46
CA SER A 56 6.08 -8.26 16.32
C SER A 56 5.74 -7.13 15.37
N LYS A 57 5.92 -5.90 15.84
CA LYS A 57 5.80 -4.68 15.04
C LYS A 57 6.71 -4.71 13.81
N THR A 58 7.91 -5.27 13.96
CA THR A 58 8.89 -5.39 12.88
C THR A 58 8.36 -6.24 11.73
N LEU A 59 7.73 -7.38 12.03
CA LEU A 59 7.11 -8.24 11.01
C LEU A 59 6.00 -7.50 10.26
N VAL A 60 5.12 -6.82 11.01
CA VAL A 60 4.01 -6.05 10.40
C VAL A 60 4.55 -4.94 9.49
N ILE A 61 5.57 -4.19 9.91
CA ILE A 61 6.21 -3.14 9.10
C ILE A 61 6.79 -3.71 7.80
N VAL A 62 7.46 -4.85 7.86
CA VAL A 62 8.00 -5.54 6.67
C VAL A 62 6.88 -5.88 5.68
N PHE A 63 5.75 -6.41 6.17
CA PHE A 63 4.58 -6.69 5.33
C PHE A 63 4.01 -5.43 4.70
N PHE A 64 3.88 -4.35 5.45
CA PHE A 64 3.35 -3.08 4.93
C PHE A 64 4.25 -2.50 3.83
N ASN A 65 5.57 -2.60 3.99
CA ASN A 65 6.51 -2.17 2.95
C ASN A 65 6.48 -3.09 1.72
N LEU A 66 6.47 -4.41 1.93
CA LEU A 66 6.48 -5.39 0.84
C LEU A 66 5.22 -5.28 -0.05
N PHE A 67 4.06 -5.10 0.56
CA PHE A 67 2.78 -5.02 -0.15
C PHE A 67 2.35 -3.58 -0.48
N ILE A 68 3.15 -2.58 -0.12
CA ILE A 68 2.88 -1.14 -0.35
C ILE A 68 1.51 -0.74 0.25
N LEU A 69 1.18 -1.28 1.44
CA LEU A 69 -0.11 -1.05 2.10
C LEU A 69 -0.25 0.34 2.74
N TYR A 70 0.81 1.13 2.74
CA TYR A 70 0.82 2.52 3.16
C TYR A 70 0.32 3.49 2.07
N LEU A 71 0.06 2.99 0.87
CA LEU A 71 -0.45 3.71 -0.29
C LEU A 71 -1.87 3.25 -0.62
N LEU A 72 -2.83 4.17 -0.54
CA LEU A 72 -4.23 3.91 -0.79
C LEU A 72 -4.70 4.71 -2.01
N TYR A 73 -5.27 4.04 -3.00
CA TYR A 73 -5.91 4.69 -4.16
C TYR A 73 -7.42 4.76 -3.98
N ILE A 74 -7.98 5.95 -4.18
CA ILE A 74 -9.43 6.21 -4.12
C ILE A 74 -9.83 6.86 -5.44
N VAL A 75 -10.84 6.31 -6.09
CA VAL A 75 -11.48 6.94 -7.25
C VAL A 75 -12.81 7.49 -6.82
N GLU A 76 -13.03 8.77 -7.10
CA GLU A 76 -14.26 9.50 -6.83
C GLU A 76 -15.19 9.47 -8.07
N ASP A 77 -15.35 8.30 -8.67
CA ASP A 77 -16.26 8.10 -9.80
C ASP A 77 -17.62 7.61 -9.28
N GLY A 78 -18.38 8.56 -8.71
CA GLY A 78 -19.69 8.30 -8.11
C GLY A 78 -19.66 7.95 -6.62
N PHE A 79 -20.83 7.73 -6.02
CA PHE A 79 -20.98 7.26 -4.64
C PHE A 79 -21.27 5.76 -4.61
N PRO A 80 -20.60 4.97 -3.77
CA PRO A 80 -19.48 5.29 -2.87
C PRO A 80 -18.10 5.25 -3.56
N SER A 81 -17.14 6.02 -3.05
CA SER A 81 -15.75 6.00 -3.49
C SER A 81 -15.18 4.57 -3.41
N LYS A 82 -14.50 4.13 -4.48
CA LYS A 82 -13.93 2.78 -4.57
C LYS A 82 -12.44 2.82 -4.28
N ASN A 83 -11.99 1.94 -3.39
CA ASN A 83 -10.57 1.66 -3.22
C ASN A 83 -10.09 0.78 -4.37
N MET A 84 -9.11 1.26 -5.15
CA MET A 84 -8.62 0.57 -6.33
C MET A 84 -7.36 -0.25 -6.10
N TYR A 85 -6.70 -0.12 -4.97
CA TYR A 85 -5.45 -0.82 -4.64
C TYR A 85 -4.48 -0.88 -5.86
N LYS A 86 -4.35 -2.04 -6.52
CA LYS A 86 -3.47 -2.24 -7.70
C LYS A 86 -4.14 -1.97 -9.05
N THR A 87 -5.45 -1.74 -9.10
CA THR A 87 -6.20 -1.53 -10.35
C THR A 87 -6.31 -0.05 -10.76
N SER A 88 -5.61 0.84 -10.05
CA SER A 88 -5.54 2.25 -10.43
C SER A 88 -4.93 2.41 -11.84
N PRO A 89 -5.49 3.24 -12.73
CA PRO A 89 -4.93 3.49 -14.05
C PRO A 89 -3.58 4.22 -14.02
N VAL A 90 -3.31 4.96 -12.95
CA VAL A 90 -2.01 5.59 -12.67
C VAL A 90 -1.46 5.03 -11.37
N LEU A 91 -0.25 4.52 -11.40
CA LEU A 91 0.49 4.06 -10.23
C LEU A 91 1.44 5.16 -9.77
N VAL A 92 1.39 5.46 -8.49
CA VAL A 92 2.29 6.41 -7.82
C VAL A 92 3.32 5.62 -7.04
N SER A 93 4.56 6.04 -7.08
CA SER A 93 5.64 5.46 -6.29
C SER A 93 6.36 6.56 -5.51
N LEU A 94 6.54 6.31 -4.22
CA LEU A 94 7.43 7.03 -3.31
C LEU A 94 8.27 5.98 -2.60
N THR A 95 9.55 6.25 -2.39
CA THR A 95 10.40 5.26 -1.71
C THR A 95 9.94 5.06 -0.26
N PRO A 96 10.06 3.84 0.32
CA PRO A 96 9.68 3.61 1.71
C PRO A 96 10.42 4.52 2.69
N GLN A 97 11.69 4.85 2.42
CA GLN A 97 12.47 5.75 3.26
C GLN A 97 11.96 7.20 3.22
N GLU A 98 11.46 7.67 2.07
CA GLU A 98 10.83 8.99 1.94
C GLU A 98 9.44 8.98 2.58
N ALA A 99 8.65 7.94 2.34
CA ALA A 99 7.34 7.78 2.97
C ALA A 99 7.42 7.74 4.49
N GLU A 100 8.49 7.15 5.07
CA GLU A 100 8.69 7.10 6.51
C GLU A 100 8.94 8.47 7.15
N LYS A 101 9.51 9.40 6.38
CA LYS A 101 9.77 10.77 6.85
C LYS A 101 8.52 11.65 6.88
N LEU A 102 7.41 11.20 6.30
CA LEU A 102 6.17 11.96 6.28
C LEU A 102 5.59 12.13 7.70
N THR A 103 5.48 13.37 8.15
CA THR A 103 4.79 13.72 9.39
C THR A 103 3.28 13.69 9.21
N ASP A 104 2.81 14.20 8.08
CA ASP A 104 1.41 14.23 7.68
C ASP A 104 1.17 13.34 6.45
N PRO A 105 -0.06 12.84 6.27
CA PRO A 105 -0.39 12.09 5.07
C PRO A 105 -0.19 12.94 3.82
N MET A 106 0.50 12.38 2.82
CA MET A 106 0.59 12.99 1.50
C MET A 106 -0.64 12.60 0.69
N VAL A 107 -1.38 13.59 0.21
CA VAL A 107 -2.54 13.41 -0.67
C VAL A 107 -2.13 13.83 -2.07
N VAL A 108 -2.29 12.92 -3.03
CA VAL A 108 -1.94 13.12 -4.44
C VAL A 108 -3.22 13.01 -5.25
N GLU A 109 -3.74 14.14 -5.69
CA GLU A 109 -4.88 14.22 -6.59
C GLU A 109 -4.38 14.23 -8.03
N MET A 110 -4.94 13.37 -8.84
CA MET A 110 -4.51 13.15 -10.21
C MET A 110 -5.69 13.25 -11.16
N ALA A 111 -5.56 14.04 -12.21
CA ALA A 111 -6.49 14.05 -13.35
C ALA A 111 -5.77 13.47 -14.57
N LEU A 112 -6.20 12.28 -15.00
CA LEU A 112 -5.68 11.60 -16.18
C LEU A 112 -6.53 11.94 -17.39
N TYR A 113 -5.90 12.50 -18.41
CA TYR A 113 -6.53 12.87 -19.70
C TYR A 113 -6.41 11.74 -20.73
N GLY A 114 -7.36 11.63 -21.62
CA GLY A 114 -7.44 10.54 -22.60
C GLY A 114 -6.23 10.36 -23.51
N GLU A 115 -5.44 11.41 -23.72
CA GLU A 115 -4.20 11.39 -24.52
C GLU A 115 -2.95 11.01 -23.70
N GLY A 116 -3.11 10.67 -22.42
CA GLY A 116 -2.02 10.24 -21.53
C GLY A 116 -1.39 11.39 -20.74
N GLY A 117 -1.91 12.61 -20.84
CA GLY A 117 -1.53 13.74 -19.98
C GLY A 117 -2.00 13.51 -18.55
N LEU A 118 -1.22 13.99 -17.59
CA LEU A 118 -1.50 13.87 -16.17
C LEU A 118 -1.33 15.23 -15.48
N GLU A 119 -2.38 15.72 -14.86
CA GLU A 119 -2.29 16.85 -13.93
C GLU A 119 -2.25 16.30 -12.50
N VAL A 120 -1.32 16.81 -11.70
CA VAL A 120 -1.06 16.33 -10.35
C VAL A 120 -1.10 17.49 -9.38
N ASN A 121 -1.88 17.35 -8.33
CA ASN A 121 -1.92 18.21 -7.15
C ASN A 121 -1.46 17.38 -5.95
N VAL A 122 -0.44 17.84 -5.23
CA VAL A 122 0.07 17.14 -4.04
C VAL A 122 -0.06 18.06 -2.84
N THR A 123 -0.69 17.55 -1.78
CA THR A 123 -0.83 18.24 -0.50
C THR A 123 -0.13 17.44 0.59
N VAL A 124 0.75 18.10 1.36
CA VAL A 124 1.42 17.53 2.54
C VAL A 124 1.40 18.55 3.66
N GLY A 125 0.56 18.35 4.68
CA GLY A 125 0.31 19.36 5.72
C GLY A 125 -0.23 20.64 5.11
N ASP A 126 0.50 21.76 5.29
CA ASP A 126 0.13 23.09 4.76
C ASP A 126 0.78 23.40 3.39
N LYS A 127 1.54 22.45 2.83
CA LYS A 127 2.21 22.65 1.54
C LYS A 127 1.41 22.03 0.40
N GLU A 128 1.34 22.78 -0.69
CA GLU A 128 0.70 22.36 -1.93
C GLU A 128 1.67 22.49 -3.10
N TYR A 129 1.68 21.47 -3.95
CA TYR A 129 2.49 21.39 -5.16
C TYR A 129 1.61 21.02 -6.33
N GLN A 130 1.77 21.69 -7.46
CA GLN A 130 1.02 21.40 -8.69
C GLN A 130 1.97 21.21 -9.86
N LYS A 131 1.69 20.21 -10.70
CA LYS A 131 2.44 19.96 -11.92
C LYS A 131 1.61 19.28 -12.98
N HIS A 132 1.84 19.66 -14.23
CA HIS A 132 1.28 19.02 -15.40
C HIS A 132 2.37 18.23 -16.13
N PHE A 133 2.01 17.02 -16.58
CA PHE A 133 2.85 16.13 -17.38
C PHE A 133 2.13 15.77 -18.67
N GLU A 134 2.81 15.88 -19.80
CA GLU A 134 2.25 15.53 -21.11
C GLU A 134 2.16 14.01 -21.31
N LYS A 135 3.06 13.25 -20.69
CA LYS A 135 3.19 11.79 -20.86
C LYS A 135 3.65 11.11 -19.58
N LEU A 136 3.31 9.83 -19.47
CA LEU A 136 3.84 8.91 -18.47
C LEU A 136 4.88 7.96 -19.12
N PRO A 137 5.92 7.50 -18.40
CA PRO A 137 6.19 7.78 -16.99
C PRO A 137 6.71 9.19 -16.71
N ALA A 138 6.44 9.71 -15.53
CA ALA A 138 6.83 11.06 -15.11
C ALA A 138 7.40 11.07 -13.69
N VAL A 139 8.22 12.09 -13.37
CA VAL A 139 8.85 12.23 -12.06
C VAL A 139 8.63 13.64 -11.55
N PHE A 140 8.26 13.74 -10.27
CA PHE A 140 7.99 14.98 -9.58
C PHE A 140 8.85 15.09 -8.30
N PRO A 141 10.01 15.76 -8.35
CA PRO A 141 10.81 16.02 -7.16
C PRO A 141 10.17 17.15 -6.33
N MET A 142 10.11 16.93 -5.00
CA MET A 142 9.58 17.85 -4.00
C MET A 142 10.47 17.78 -2.76
N ASP A 143 10.28 18.67 -1.80
CA ASP A 143 11.05 18.67 -0.54
C ASP A 143 10.83 17.40 0.29
N GLU A 144 9.61 16.85 0.26
CA GLU A 144 9.20 15.65 1.01
C GLU A 144 9.65 14.35 0.36
N GLY A 145 10.13 14.39 -0.88
CA GLY A 145 10.58 13.23 -1.64
C GLY A 145 10.27 13.33 -3.13
N THR A 146 10.59 12.28 -3.84
CA THR A 146 10.40 12.23 -5.29
C THR A 146 9.28 11.25 -5.64
N LEU A 147 8.16 11.79 -6.15
CA LEU A 147 7.08 10.96 -6.70
C LEU A 147 7.40 10.52 -8.13
N ALA A 148 7.17 9.25 -8.41
CA ALA A 148 7.18 8.71 -9.76
C ALA A 148 5.78 8.20 -10.14
N PHE A 149 5.37 8.51 -11.37
CA PHE A 149 4.06 8.16 -11.91
C PHE A 149 4.23 7.22 -13.10
N PHE A 150 3.46 6.13 -13.09
CA PHE A 150 3.49 5.12 -14.14
C PHE A 150 2.07 4.82 -14.62
N GLN A 151 1.92 4.52 -15.90
CA GLN A 151 0.67 4.00 -16.40
C GLN A 151 0.53 2.53 -16.01
N SER A 152 -0.61 2.16 -15.42
CA SER A 152 -0.88 0.75 -15.09
C SER A 152 -1.08 -0.07 -16.36
N PRO A 153 -0.48 -1.28 -16.47
CA PRO A 153 -0.72 -2.20 -17.58
C PRO A 153 -2.21 -2.55 -17.74
N ASP A 154 -2.93 -2.66 -16.63
CA ASP A 154 -4.36 -3.00 -16.62
C ASP A 154 -5.25 -1.85 -17.12
N SER A 155 -4.74 -0.61 -17.17
CA SER A 155 -5.48 0.54 -17.71
C SER A 155 -5.81 0.42 -19.20
N LEU A 156 -5.07 -0.39 -19.92
CA LEU A 156 -5.30 -0.65 -21.35
C LEU A 156 -6.51 -1.55 -21.59
N SER A 157 -6.86 -2.41 -20.64
CA SER A 157 -8.05 -3.28 -20.72
C SER A 157 -9.34 -2.52 -20.40
N LEU A 158 -9.27 -1.49 -19.58
CA LEU A 158 -10.41 -0.63 -19.23
C LEU A 158 -10.87 0.29 -20.38
N LYS A 159 -10.06 0.44 -21.42
CA LYS A 159 -10.46 1.21 -22.64
C LYS A 159 -11.56 0.54 -23.46
N LYS A 160 -11.89 -0.74 -23.21
CA LYS A 160 -12.82 -1.50 -24.04
C LYS A 160 -14.28 -1.42 -23.59
N ASP A 161 -14.56 -1.14 -22.32
CA ASP A 161 -15.91 -1.26 -21.77
C ASP A 161 -16.63 0.07 -21.47
N THR A 162 -15.98 1.22 -21.71
CA THR A 162 -16.58 2.53 -21.40
C THR A 162 -16.39 3.54 -22.55
N MET A 163 -16.87 3.20 -23.74
CA MET A 163 -16.94 4.17 -24.87
C MET A 163 -18.13 5.13 -24.79
N GLU A 164 -18.82 5.23 -23.65
CA GLU A 164 -19.95 6.15 -23.45
C GLU A 164 -19.80 7.03 -22.20
N ALA A 165 -18.68 7.77 -22.07
CA ALA A 165 -18.65 8.84 -21.08
C ALA A 165 -18.03 10.09 -21.70
N SER A 166 -18.81 11.15 -21.76
CA SER A 166 -18.50 12.45 -22.36
C SER A 166 -17.46 13.32 -21.65
N SER A 167 -16.65 12.76 -20.73
CA SER A 167 -15.46 13.41 -20.21
C SER A 167 -14.32 12.41 -20.17
N ASN A 168 -13.32 12.62 -21.03
CA ASN A 168 -12.09 11.82 -21.08
C ASN A 168 -11.13 12.05 -19.89
N ILE A 169 -11.62 12.59 -18.78
CA ILE A 169 -10.81 12.93 -17.60
C ILE A 169 -11.19 11.98 -16.47
N ARG A 170 -10.19 11.30 -15.88
CA ARG A 170 -10.37 10.46 -14.69
C ARG A 170 -9.68 11.08 -13.50
N HIS A 171 -10.43 11.30 -12.44
CA HIS A 171 -9.92 11.79 -11.17
C HIS A 171 -9.59 10.64 -10.24
N ILE A 172 -8.37 10.62 -9.73
CA ILE A 172 -7.83 9.59 -8.86
C ILE A 172 -7.13 10.27 -7.70
N THR A 173 -7.43 9.88 -6.49
CA THR A 173 -6.73 10.36 -5.29
C THR A 173 -5.89 9.22 -4.70
N ALA A 174 -4.59 9.42 -4.58
CA ALA A 174 -3.70 8.53 -3.85
C ALA A 174 -3.34 9.15 -2.50
N LYS A 175 -3.46 8.37 -1.42
CA LYS A 175 -3.05 8.77 -0.06
C LYS A 175 -1.87 7.94 0.38
N ILE A 176 -0.76 8.60 0.68
CA ILE A 176 0.49 7.97 1.16
C ILE A 176 0.67 8.36 2.62
N LYS A 177 0.91 7.38 3.47
CA LYS A 177 1.17 7.56 4.89
C LYS A 177 2.51 6.96 5.25
N SER A 178 3.09 7.36 6.40
CA SER A 178 4.27 6.67 6.94
C SER A 178 3.97 5.18 7.16
N PRO A 179 4.78 4.26 6.59
CA PRO A 179 4.62 2.81 6.76
C PRO A 179 4.56 2.40 8.23
N MET A 180 5.41 3.00 9.07
CA MET A 180 5.45 2.75 10.51
C MET A 180 4.14 3.14 11.19
N LYS A 181 3.59 4.34 10.89
CA LYS A 181 2.34 4.79 11.51
C LYS A 181 1.17 3.89 11.13
N VAL A 182 1.12 3.45 9.87
CA VAL A 182 0.07 2.54 9.40
C VAL A 182 0.22 1.18 10.04
N ALA A 183 1.44 0.62 10.08
CA ALA A 183 1.72 -0.67 10.71
C ALA A 183 1.35 -0.68 12.20
N LEU A 184 1.69 0.38 12.94
CA LEU A 184 1.34 0.49 14.37
C LEU A 184 -0.18 0.50 14.58
N ALA A 185 -0.92 1.25 13.78
CA ALA A 185 -2.38 1.29 13.87
C ALA A 185 -3.02 -0.08 13.58
N TYR A 186 -2.41 -0.88 12.69
CA TYR A 186 -2.87 -2.25 12.44
C TYR A 186 -2.49 -3.20 13.58
N CYS A 187 -1.30 -3.07 14.17
CA CYS A 187 -0.90 -3.87 15.33
C CYS A 187 -1.88 -3.74 16.51
N GLU A 188 -2.42 -2.54 16.73
CA GLU A 188 -3.41 -2.29 17.79
C GLU A 188 -4.73 -3.04 17.58
N ASN A 189 -5.09 -3.32 16.32
CA ASN A 189 -6.31 -4.02 15.93
C ASN A 189 -6.09 -5.52 15.67
N LEU A 190 -4.84 -5.98 15.63
CA LEU A 190 -4.51 -7.38 15.38
C LEU A 190 -4.72 -8.21 16.65
N LYS A 191 -5.68 -9.13 16.60
CA LYS A 191 -5.91 -10.11 17.66
C LYS A 191 -5.32 -11.45 17.22
N ILE A 192 -4.39 -11.98 18.00
CA ILE A 192 -3.80 -13.29 17.79
C ILE A 192 -4.12 -14.14 19.02
N GLU A 193 -4.83 -15.22 18.80
CA GLU A 193 -5.26 -16.17 19.83
C GLU A 193 -4.65 -17.55 19.53
N PRO A 194 -4.20 -18.31 20.54
CA PRO A 194 -3.65 -19.65 20.36
C PRO A 194 -4.73 -20.68 19.97
#